data_6af2ed9d90ba5de3f46dd50f88963248
#
_entry.id   6af2ed9d90ba5de3f46dd50f88963248
#
_cell.length_a   1.000
_cell.length_b   1.000
_cell.length_c   1.000
_cell.angle_alpha   90.00
_cell.angle_beta   90.00
_cell.angle_gamma   90.00
#
_symmetry.space_group_name_H-M   'P 1'
#
loop_
_entity.id
_entity.type
_entity.pdbx_description
1 polymer ?
#
loop_
_entity_poly.entity_id
_entity_poly.type
_entity_poly.pdbx_seq_one_letter_code
_entity_poly.pdbx_strand_id
1 'polypeptide(L)'
;RDVAPSRGLGDVYKRQLVGFLMFGNLLRECGCLERLSQTAQNDLANLITLLLGITISFSMQADQFVNLNTLIIMALGLVAFVFDSIAGVMFAKLLNLFCKNKVNPMVGAAGISAFPMSARVIQKMGQEADCTNHLLMHAVGANVAGQIASVLAGGMILNLVPQLLG
;
A
#
# COMPACT_ATOMS: atom_id res chain seq x y z
N ARG A 1 19.46 -28.41 11.35
CA ARG A 1 18.17 -27.72 11.70
C ARG A 1 17.99 -26.67 10.66
N ASP A 2 17.35 -27.05 9.55
CA ASP A 2 17.08 -26.21 8.42
C ASP A 2 15.94 -25.24 8.80
N VAL A 3 16.30 -24.01 9.09
CA VAL A 3 15.33 -22.91 9.20
C VAL A 3 14.78 -22.70 7.80
N ALA A 4 13.51 -23.03 7.60
CA ALA A 4 12.85 -22.93 6.30
C ALA A 4 13.12 -21.55 5.68
N PRO A 5 13.59 -21.48 4.43
CA PRO A 5 14.00 -20.22 3.78
C PRO A 5 12.88 -19.18 3.70
N SER A 6 11.62 -19.59 3.80
CA SER A 6 10.45 -18.71 3.84
C SER A 6 10.36 -17.82 5.10
N ARG A 7 10.87 -18.27 6.24
CA ARG A 7 10.88 -17.47 7.49
C ARG A 7 11.87 -16.30 7.41
N GLY A 8 13.02 -16.51 6.79
CA GLY A 8 14.04 -15.47 6.63
C GLY A 8 13.61 -14.36 5.67
N LEU A 9 12.94 -14.70 4.56
CA LEU A 9 12.48 -13.71 3.56
C LEU A 9 11.44 -12.72 4.14
N GLY A 10 10.44 -13.22 4.86
CA GLY A 10 9.42 -12.33 5.45
C GLY A 10 10.00 -11.35 6.46
N ASP A 11 10.98 -11.76 7.26
CA ASP A 11 11.63 -10.87 8.24
C ASP A 11 12.58 -9.87 7.58
N VAL A 12 13.24 -10.24 6.49
CA VAL A 12 14.09 -9.33 5.69
C VAL A 12 13.23 -8.25 5.05
N TYR A 13 12.10 -8.58 4.43
CA TYR A 13 11.20 -7.59 3.83
C TYR A 13 10.63 -6.61 4.85
N LYS A 14 10.25 -7.09 6.04
CA LYS A 14 9.77 -6.21 7.13
C LYS A 14 10.83 -5.20 7.57
N ARG A 15 12.07 -5.67 7.77
CA ARG A 15 13.20 -4.81 8.17
C ARG A 15 13.56 -3.80 7.09
N GLN A 16 13.55 -4.22 5.81
CA GLN A 16 13.82 -3.34 4.68
C GLN A 16 12.77 -2.25 4.56
N LEU A 17 11.48 -2.60 4.64
CA LEU A 17 10.39 -1.61 4.53
C LEU A 17 10.51 -0.53 5.61
N VAL A 18 10.70 -0.93 6.87
CA VAL A 18 10.88 0.01 7.98
C VAL A 18 12.17 0.81 7.81
N GLY A 19 13.26 0.16 7.40
CA GLY A 19 14.55 0.81 7.15
C GLY A 19 14.45 1.89 6.07
N PHE A 20 13.81 1.61 4.95
CA PHE A 20 13.60 2.59 3.87
C PHE A 20 12.66 3.72 4.28
N LEU A 21 11.63 3.43 5.07
CA LEU A 21 10.73 4.46 5.61
C LEU A 21 11.51 5.43 6.52
N MET A 22 12.30 4.89 7.45
CA MET A 22 13.12 5.70 8.37
C MET A 22 14.20 6.48 7.63
N PHE A 23 14.82 5.88 6.62
CA PHE A 23 15.80 6.56 5.78
C PHE A 23 15.17 7.70 4.98
N GLY A 24 14.00 7.50 4.38
CA GLY A 24 13.27 8.56 3.68
C GLY A 24 12.86 9.70 4.62
N ASN A 25 12.42 9.37 5.83
CA ASN A 25 12.13 10.38 6.85
C ASN A 25 13.37 11.16 7.28
N LEU A 26 14.50 10.47 7.48
CA LEU A 26 15.79 11.09 7.79
C LEU A 26 16.23 12.08 6.70
N LEU A 27 16.13 11.71 5.43
CA LEU A 27 16.46 12.59 4.29
C LEU A 27 15.60 13.86 4.31
N ARG A 28 14.33 13.74 4.69
CA ARG A 28 13.40 14.88 4.76
C ARG A 28 13.70 15.79 5.95
N GLU A 29 13.93 15.23 7.13
CA GLU A 29 14.11 15.99 8.38
C GLU A 29 15.52 16.58 8.54
N CYS A 30 16.51 16.03 7.84
CA CYS A 30 17.90 16.51 7.89
C CYS A 30 18.10 17.97 7.46
N GLY A 31 17.17 18.51 6.63
CA GLY A 31 17.25 19.89 6.12
C GLY A 31 18.41 20.18 5.16
N CYS A 32 19.50 19.42 5.24
CA CYS A 32 20.68 19.60 4.39
C CYS A 32 20.52 18.94 2.99
N LEU A 33 19.59 17.99 2.86
CA LEU A 33 19.42 17.14 1.68
C LEU A 33 18.08 17.39 0.97
N GLU A 34 17.57 18.61 1.05
CA GLU A 34 16.26 18.99 0.48
C GLU A 34 16.13 18.63 -0.99
N ARG A 35 17.17 18.93 -1.81
CA ARG A 35 17.20 18.58 -3.24
C ARG A 35 17.12 17.06 -3.46
N LEU A 36 17.82 16.28 -2.64
CA LEU A 36 17.82 14.82 -2.74
C LEU A 36 16.46 14.26 -2.33
N SER A 37 15.85 14.81 -1.29
CA SER A 37 14.51 14.46 -0.86
C SER A 37 13.47 14.72 -1.94
N GLN A 38 13.53 15.88 -2.60
CA GLN A 38 12.63 16.22 -3.70
C GLN A 38 12.83 15.32 -4.92
N THR A 39 14.08 15.05 -5.30
CA THR A 39 14.38 14.12 -6.40
C THR A 39 13.88 12.72 -6.10
N ALA A 40 14.04 12.23 -4.86
CA ALA A 40 13.53 10.92 -4.46
C ALA A 40 12.00 10.85 -4.50
N GLN A 41 11.31 11.91 -4.11
CA GLN A 41 9.85 11.95 -4.09
C GLN A 41 9.20 12.08 -5.48
N ASN A 42 9.87 12.73 -6.41
CA ASN A 42 9.33 13.01 -7.74
C ASN A 42 10.01 12.18 -8.82
N ASP A 43 11.29 12.43 -9.10
CA ASP A 43 11.97 11.85 -10.25
C ASP A 43 12.22 10.35 -10.08
N LEU A 44 12.75 9.96 -8.91
CA LEU A 44 13.02 8.55 -8.61
C LEU A 44 11.72 7.74 -8.54
N ALA A 45 10.67 8.27 -7.92
CA ALA A 45 9.38 7.61 -7.85
C ALA A 45 8.77 7.41 -9.24
N ASN A 46 8.88 8.41 -10.14
CA ASN A 46 8.41 8.31 -11.51
C ASN A 46 9.22 7.29 -12.32
N LEU A 47 10.54 7.30 -12.18
CA LEU A 47 11.43 6.34 -12.84
C LEU A 47 11.14 4.89 -12.40
N ILE A 48 11.02 4.67 -11.10
CA ILE A 48 10.69 3.34 -10.55
C ILE A 48 9.30 2.90 -11.02
N THR A 49 8.32 3.78 -11.08
CA THR A 49 6.97 3.48 -11.57
C THR A 49 7.00 3.07 -13.04
N LEU A 50 7.81 3.75 -13.86
CA LEU A 50 7.99 3.40 -15.27
C LEU A 50 8.66 2.03 -15.43
N LEU A 51 9.72 1.76 -14.69
CA LEU A 51 10.41 0.47 -14.69
C LEU A 51 9.50 -0.66 -14.22
N LEU A 52 8.69 -0.41 -13.18
CA LEU A 52 7.68 -1.35 -12.70
C LEU A 52 6.65 -1.66 -13.79
N GLY A 53 6.15 -0.64 -14.49
CA GLY A 53 5.22 -0.82 -15.60
C GLY A 53 5.79 -1.69 -16.71
N ILE A 54 7.05 -1.46 -17.09
CA ILE A 54 7.76 -2.27 -18.09
C ILE A 54 7.89 -3.73 -17.59
N THR A 55 8.32 -3.93 -16.36
CA THR A 55 8.50 -5.27 -15.77
C THR A 55 7.19 -6.05 -15.71
N ILE A 56 6.11 -5.40 -15.31
CA ILE A 56 4.77 -6.00 -15.28
C ILE A 56 4.32 -6.35 -16.69
N SER A 57 4.57 -5.47 -17.67
CA SER A 57 4.25 -5.73 -19.08
C SER A 57 4.93 -7.00 -19.62
N PHE A 58 6.18 -7.24 -19.27
CA PHE A 58 6.89 -8.47 -19.62
C PHE A 58 6.28 -9.72 -18.97
N SER A 59 5.74 -9.58 -17.77
CA SER A 59 5.08 -10.70 -17.06
C SER A 59 3.69 -11.02 -17.61
N MET A 60 3.07 -10.08 -18.33
CA MET A 60 1.74 -10.22 -18.92
C MET A 60 1.81 -10.84 -20.34
N GLN A 61 2.53 -11.96 -20.49
CA GLN A 61 2.50 -12.71 -21.76
C GLN A 61 1.13 -13.35 -21.96
N ALA A 62 0.60 -13.25 -23.19
CA ALA A 62 -0.75 -13.67 -23.51
C ALA A 62 -1.02 -15.14 -23.16
N ASP A 63 -0.03 -16.02 -23.37
CA ASP A 63 -0.16 -17.46 -23.14
C ASP A 63 -0.29 -17.83 -21.65
N GLN A 64 0.24 -17.00 -20.77
CA GLN A 64 0.16 -17.19 -19.30
C GLN A 64 -1.01 -16.42 -18.69
N PHE A 65 -1.39 -15.30 -19.30
CA PHE A 65 -2.40 -14.40 -18.76
C PHE A 65 -3.82 -14.80 -19.13
N VAL A 66 -4.03 -15.36 -20.34
CA VAL A 66 -5.35 -15.80 -20.86
C VAL A 66 -5.65 -17.25 -20.44
N ASN A 67 -5.34 -17.61 -19.21
CA ASN A 67 -5.78 -18.86 -18.62
C ASN A 67 -7.04 -18.64 -17.78
N LEU A 68 -7.99 -19.56 -17.85
CA LEU A 68 -9.25 -19.47 -17.10
C LEU A 68 -9.00 -19.23 -15.60
N ASN A 69 -8.01 -19.90 -15.03
CA ASN A 69 -7.63 -19.73 -13.62
C ASN A 69 -7.14 -18.31 -13.31
N THR A 70 -6.33 -17.73 -14.20
CA THR A 70 -5.83 -16.35 -14.04
C THR A 70 -6.96 -15.33 -14.14
N LEU A 71 -7.91 -15.53 -15.06
CA LEU A 71 -9.08 -14.67 -15.19
C LEU A 71 -9.98 -14.72 -13.96
N ILE A 72 -10.18 -15.90 -13.37
CA ILE A 72 -10.94 -16.07 -12.13
C ILE A 72 -10.23 -15.35 -10.97
N ILE A 73 -8.92 -15.50 -10.84
CA ILE A 73 -8.12 -14.84 -9.81
C ILE A 73 -8.19 -13.31 -9.96
N MET A 74 -8.11 -12.80 -11.19
CA MET A 74 -8.25 -11.37 -11.46
C MET A 74 -9.63 -10.84 -11.11
N ALA A 75 -10.70 -11.56 -11.49
CA ALA A 75 -12.06 -11.18 -11.14
C ALA A 75 -12.26 -11.18 -9.63
N LEU A 76 -11.74 -12.20 -8.94
CA LEU A 76 -11.78 -12.29 -7.48
C LEU A 76 -10.99 -11.15 -6.82
N GLY A 77 -9.84 -10.80 -7.37
CA GLY A 77 -9.03 -9.66 -6.92
C GLY A 77 -9.76 -8.33 -7.08
N LEU A 78 -10.45 -8.11 -8.20
CA LEU A 78 -11.26 -6.91 -8.41
C LEU A 78 -12.38 -6.80 -7.35
N VAL A 79 -13.10 -7.89 -7.10
CA VAL A 79 -14.14 -7.95 -6.08
C VAL A 79 -13.54 -7.66 -4.69
N ALA A 80 -12.38 -8.25 -4.38
CA ALA A 80 -11.68 -8.02 -3.12
C ALA A 80 -11.30 -6.54 -2.93
N PHE A 81 -10.82 -5.85 -3.96
CA PHE A 81 -10.53 -4.40 -3.90
C PHE A 81 -11.74 -3.55 -3.60
N VAL A 82 -12.90 -3.87 -4.19
CA VAL A 82 -14.16 -3.16 -3.92
C VAL A 82 -14.55 -3.34 -2.46
N PHE A 83 -14.51 -4.58 -1.95
CA PHE A 83 -14.83 -4.87 -0.55
C PHE A 83 -13.86 -4.20 0.42
N ASP A 84 -12.56 -4.19 0.12
CA ASP A 84 -11.54 -3.55 0.95
C ASP A 84 -11.75 -2.04 1.04
N SER A 85 -12.05 -1.38 -0.09
CA SER A 85 -12.38 0.06 -0.11
C SER A 85 -13.61 0.37 0.75
N ILE A 86 -14.68 -0.43 0.62
CA ILE A 86 -15.91 -0.27 1.40
C ILE A 86 -15.62 -0.51 2.90
N ALA A 87 -14.89 -1.57 3.21
CA ALA A 87 -14.51 -1.90 4.59
C ALA A 87 -13.67 -0.80 5.23
N GLY A 88 -12.71 -0.22 4.50
CA GLY A 88 -11.89 0.89 4.98
C GLY A 88 -12.71 2.13 5.32
N VAL A 89 -13.66 2.52 4.46
CA VAL A 89 -14.57 3.64 4.71
C VAL A 89 -15.49 3.34 5.89
N MET A 90 -16.04 2.13 5.97
CA MET A 90 -16.92 1.71 7.07
C MET A 90 -16.17 1.70 8.40
N PHE A 91 -14.93 1.22 8.41
CA PHE A 91 -14.07 1.23 9.59
C PHE A 91 -13.77 2.66 10.06
N ALA A 92 -13.46 3.58 9.14
CA ALA A 92 -13.26 4.99 9.48
C ALA A 92 -14.54 5.64 10.06
N LYS A 93 -15.72 5.28 9.56
CA LYS A 93 -17.01 5.71 10.14
C LYS A 93 -17.20 5.14 11.55
N LEU A 94 -16.87 3.87 11.75
CA LEU A 94 -16.96 3.23 13.06
C LEU A 94 -16.02 3.88 14.07
N LEU A 95 -14.76 4.18 13.65
CA LEU A 95 -13.82 4.93 14.49
C LEU A 95 -14.34 6.30 14.88
N ASN A 96 -15.02 6.99 13.96
CA ASN A 96 -15.62 8.31 14.24
C ASN A 96 -16.74 8.27 15.30
N LEU A 97 -17.30 7.09 15.56
CA LEU A 97 -18.28 6.91 16.65
C LEU A 97 -17.61 6.97 18.03
N PHE A 98 -16.35 6.49 18.10
CA PHE A 98 -15.59 6.40 19.36
C PHE A 98 -14.62 7.60 19.56
N CYS A 99 -14.20 8.25 18.48
CA CYS A 99 -13.23 9.34 18.52
C CYS A 99 -13.90 10.71 18.67
N LYS A 100 -13.37 11.55 19.58
CA LYS A 100 -13.80 12.94 19.75
C LYS A 100 -13.48 13.80 18.52
N ASN A 101 -12.32 13.58 17.89
CA ASN A 101 -11.93 14.26 16.66
C ASN A 101 -12.34 13.41 15.45
N LYS A 102 -13.29 13.91 14.69
CA LYS A 102 -13.82 13.22 13.52
C LYS A 102 -12.80 13.27 12.37
N VAL A 103 -12.47 12.11 11.83
CA VAL A 103 -11.63 11.95 10.64
C VAL A 103 -12.54 11.80 9.43
N ASN A 104 -12.17 12.38 8.28
CA ASN A 104 -12.95 12.19 7.07
C ASN A 104 -12.94 10.69 6.67
N PRO A 105 -14.11 10.03 6.53
CA PRO A 105 -14.19 8.61 6.22
C PRO A 105 -13.50 8.21 4.90
N MET A 106 -13.34 9.14 3.96
CA MET A 106 -12.63 8.90 2.69
C MET A 106 -11.17 8.49 2.91
N VAL A 107 -10.54 8.95 4.00
CA VAL A 107 -9.17 8.56 4.36
C VAL A 107 -9.05 7.05 4.61
N GLY A 108 -10.12 6.40 5.09
CA GLY A 108 -10.17 4.95 5.28
C GLY A 108 -9.98 4.16 3.98
N ALA A 109 -10.47 4.67 2.86
CA ALA A 109 -10.26 4.03 1.56
C ALA A 109 -8.80 4.11 1.05
N ALA A 110 -7.96 4.97 1.66
CA ALA A 110 -6.53 5.04 1.33
C ALA A 110 -5.70 3.89 1.92
N GLY A 111 -6.26 3.07 2.79
CA GLY A 111 -5.58 1.92 3.41
C GLY A 111 -5.12 0.84 2.42
N ILE A 112 -5.59 0.89 1.18
CA ILE A 112 -5.19 0.00 0.09
C ILE A 112 -3.72 0.26 -0.26
N SER A 113 -2.97 -0.82 -0.50
CA SER A 113 -1.51 -0.79 -0.71
C SER A 113 -1.03 -0.11 -2.01
N ALA A 114 -1.93 0.46 -2.83
CA ALA A 114 -1.59 1.15 -4.07
C ALA A 114 -1.05 2.58 -3.80
N PHE A 115 0.14 2.66 -3.24
CA PHE A 115 0.83 3.94 -3.01
C PHE A 115 1.49 4.45 -4.31
N PRO A 116 1.48 5.73 -4.58
CA PRO A 116 0.77 6.86 -3.94
C PRO A 116 -0.58 7.21 -4.59
N MET A 117 -1.07 6.34 -5.47
CA MET A 117 -2.23 6.62 -6.32
C MET A 117 -3.52 6.83 -5.52
N SER A 118 -3.83 5.94 -4.58
CA SER A 118 -5.06 6.02 -3.78
C SER A 118 -5.14 7.32 -2.98
N ALA A 119 -4.04 7.77 -2.40
CA ALA A 119 -4.00 9.02 -1.65
C ALA A 119 -4.26 10.25 -2.54
N ARG A 120 -3.73 10.25 -3.77
CA ARG A 120 -3.98 11.33 -4.74
C ARG A 120 -5.43 11.37 -5.22
N VAL A 121 -6.02 10.19 -5.47
CA VAL A 121 -7.44 10.10 -5.87
C VAL A 121 -8.33 10.62 -4.76
N ILE A 122 -8.10 10.23 -3.51
CA ILE A 122 -8.86 10.68 -2.35
C ILE A 122 -8.70 12.19 -2.12
N GLN A 123 -7.50 12.73 -2.31
CA GLN A 123 -7.28 14.17 -2.27
C GLN A 123 -8.12 14.91 -3.32
N LYS A 124 -8.11 14.41 -4.57
CA LYS A 124 -8.87 15.00 -5.66
C LYS A 124 -10.38 14.97 -5.38
N MET A 125 -10.89 13.81 -4.99
CA MET A 125 -12.30 13.65 -4.63
C MET A 125 -12.71 14.51 -3.42
N GLY A 126 -11.82 14.64 -2.43
CA GLY A 126 -12.04 15.50 -1.27
C GLY A 126 -12.13 16.98 -1.65
N GLN A 127 -11.28 17.44 -2.55
CA GLN A 127 -11.27 18.82 -3.05
C GLN A 127 -12.45 19.11 -4.00
N GLU A 128 -12.94 18.13 -4.75
CA GLU A 128 -14.15 18.28 -5.56
C GLU A 128 -15.41 18.47 -4.69
N ALA A 129 -15.42 17.86 -3.50
CA ALA A 129 -16.52 18.03 -2.54
C ALA A 129 -16.39 19.32 -1.72
N ASP A 130 -15.17 19.69 -1.33
CA ASP A 130 -14.85 20.90 -0.56
C ASP A 130 -13.39 21.30 -0.85
N CYS A 131 -13.21 22.47 -1.50
CA CYS A 131 -11.89 22.97 -1.92
C CYS A 131 -10.93 23.19 -0.74
N THR A 132 -11.42 23.34 0.48
CA THR A 132 -10.62 23.54 1.69
C THR A 132 -10.14 22.23 2.33
N ASN A 133 -10.63 21.09 1.86
CA ASN A 133 -10.40 19.80 2.47
C ASN A 133 -9.11 19.14 1.95
N HIS A 134 -8.02 19.34 2.68
CA HIS A 134 -6.71 18.78 2.36
C HIS A 134 -6.51 17.41 3.04
N LEU A 135 -6.86 16.33 2.34
CA LEU A 135 -6.81 14.96 2.85
C LEU A 135 -5.50 14.21 2.56
N LEU A 136 -4.62 14.77 1.70
CA LEU A 136 -3.45 14.06 1.17
C LEU A 136 -2.55 13.47 2.26
N MET A 137 -2.18 14.27 3.25
CA MET A 137 -1.26 13.83 4.30
C MET A 137 -1.86 12.72 5.18
N HIS A 138 -3.14 12.84 5.50
CA HIS A 138 -3.87 11.82 6.26
C HIS A 138 -4.03 10.52 5.44
N ALA A 139 -4.33 10.66 4.15
CA ALA A 139 -4.46 9.54 3.23
C ALA A 139 -3.12 8.80 3.02
N VAL A 140 -2.01 9.55 2.90
CA VAL A 140 -0.65 8.96 2.84
C VAL A 140 -0.32 8.19 4.11
N GLY A 141 -0.62 8.75 5.29
CA GLY A 141 -0.41 8.06 6.57
C GLY A 141 -1.20 6.75 6.67
N ALA A 142 -2.48 6.76 6.30
CA ALA A 142 -3.31 5.56 6.27
C ALA A 142 -2.79 4.52 5.25
N ASN A 143 -2.30 4.97 4.09
CA ASN A 143 -1.74 4.11 3.06
C ASN A 143 -0.45 3.41 3.53
N VAL A 144 0.49 4.16 4.13
CA VAL A 144 1.73 3.59 4.69
C VAL A 144 1.42 2.57 5.79
N ALA A 145 0.47 2.87 6.67
CA ALA A 145 0.00 1.92 7.69
C ALA A 145 -0.57 0.64 7.05
N GLY A 146 -1.37 0.77 5.99
CA GLY A 146 -1.91 -0.35 5.21
C GLY A 146 -0.82 -1.22 4.57
N GLN A 147 0.23 -0.61 4.03
CA GLN A 147 1.37 -1.36 3.49
C GLN A 147 2.10 -2.18 4.57
N ILE A 148 2.37 -1.57 5.72
CA ILE A 148 2.98 -2.28 6.85
C ILE A 148 2.09 -3.44 7.30
N ALA A 149 0.79 -3.21 7.44
CA ALA A 149 -0.19 -4.22 7.82
C ALA A 149 -0.24 -5.38 6.80
N SER A 150 -0.23 -5.07 5.49
CA SER A 150 -0.24 -6.06 4.41
C SER A 150 1.00 -6.96 4.45
N VAL A 151 2.18 -6.38 4.68
CA VAL A 151 3.43 -7.15 4.80
C VAL A 151 3.40 -8.06 6.05
N LEU A 152 2.87 -7.56 7.16
CA LEU A 152 2.71 -8.35 8.39
C LEU A 152 1.71 -9.49 8.20
N ALA A 153 0.55 -9.20 7.61
CA ALA A 153 -0.49 -10.20 7.33
C ALA A 153 0.03 -11.28 6.35
N GLY A 154 0.68 -10.88 5.26
CA GLY A 154 1.28 -11.80 4.31
C GLY A 154 2.33 -12.71 4.97
N GLY A 155 3.19 -12.14 5.81
CA GLY A 155 4.19 -12.91 6.57
C GLY A 155 3.55 -13.88 7.58
N MET A 156 2.43 -13.52 8.20
CA MET A 156 1.70 -14.43 9.08
C MET A 156 1.03 -15.57 8.31
N ILE A 157 0.39 -15.29 7.19
CA ILE A 157 -0.24 -16.30 6.34
C ILE A 157 0.79 -17.31 5.84
N LEU A 158 1.93 -16.85 5.34
CA LEU A 158 3.01 -17.72 4.88
C LEU A 158 3.60 -18.62 5.98
N ASN A 159 3.47 -18.22 7.24
CA ASN A 159 3.90 -19.06 8.37
C ASN A 159 2.79 -20.01 8.87
N LEU A 160 1.55 -19.55 8.91
CA LEU A 160 0.43 -20.31 9.49
C LEU A 160 -0.09 -21.40 8.54
N VAL A 161 -0.21 -21.08 7.25
CA VAL A 161 -0.78 -22.02 6.27
C VAL A 161 0.01 -23.33 6.17
N PRO A 162 1.36 -23.36 6.07
CA PRO A 162 2.11 -24.59 6.08
C PRO A 162 2.01 -25.38 7.39
N GLN A 163 1.79 -24.69 8.52
CA GLN A 163 1.63 -25.33 9.82
C GLN A 163 0.25 -25.98 10.03
N LEU A 164 -0.76 -25.46 9.31
CA LEU A 164 -2.14 -26.00 9.36
C LEU A 164 -2.36 -27.13 8.35
N LEU A 165 -1.61 -27.15 7.26
CA LEU A 165 -1.74 -28.10 6.17
C LEU A 165 -0.73 -29.26 6.23
N GLY A 166 0.31 -29.16 7.08
CA GLY A 166 1.34 -30.19 7.27
C GLY A 166 1.23 -30.86 8.59
#